data_be11a12cf7e833a61d9d6853dc0a81ac
#
_entry.id   be11a12cf7e833a61d9d6853dc0a81ac
#
_cell.length_a   1.000
_cell.length_b   1.000
_cell.length_c   1.000
_cell.angle_alpha   90.00
_cell.angle_beta   90.00
_cell.angle_gamma   90.00
#
_symmetry.space_group_name_H-M   'P 1'
#
loop_
_entity.id
_entity.type
_entity.pdbx_description
1 polymer ?
#
loop_
_entity_poly.entity_id
_entity_poly.type
_entity_poly.pdbx_seq_one_letter_code
_entity_poly.pdbx_strand_id
1 'polypeptide(L)'
;MTDGAPEIDRLDEPPTRRRRQLWAALTVFLLLLTCGLPAALLVGAVRDAGSRTVLDRLGTPAPDPATLAARQLAERITAQLDRQATALLAGNRAGFLAVAEPAAHPDLRRRFAALRALRVTVWQASPNGVPETVPGRPGEWRLLVEFRYCFVTPDCRPSPVLIGTRWKESGEQPRLVAMEESRSAATGTRPWETSELVVAVGARTLVATTPALRGQLPRLMSQAEAAARVADSYAVDGAPPDRYRVFHAGRAEWQRWYGGGRPKWTGGYAVTVGGGHHEVVLNAEGLSPAGLDDLLRHELTHAASLPERGYPGTSTWWLVEGLAEFAGVDGQPVDRYEGLDEVRRLAAGGWTGRLDDLSPADDAPADRVAGSYGISYLAVRHLVDRFGQERLLDFFRAVVHERRAVAEAAEEVFGEPWPALHDACVAYVRGLSG
;
A
#
# COMPACT_ATOMS: atom_id res chain seq x y z
N MET A 1 -43.62 57.32 -1.38
CA MET A 1 -43.61 57.50 -2.81
C MET A 1 -42.58 56.52 -3.34
N THR A 2 -43.15 55.48 -3.79
CA THR A 2 -42.90 54.48 -4.85
C THR A 2 -41.63 53.68 -4.71
N ASP A 3 -41.80 52.59 -4.14
CA ASP A 3 -41.69 51.17 -4.50
C ASP A 3 -41.03 50.86 -5.84
N GLY A 4 -39.97 50.07 -5.79
CA GLY A 4 -39.36 49.36 -6.90
C GLY A 4 -38.72 48.07 -6.37
N ALA A 5 -39.52 46.99 -6.34
CA ALA A 5 -39.02 45.63 -6.06
C ALA A 5 -38.20 45.10 -7.25
N PRO A 6 -37.10 44.34 -7.01
CA PRO A 6 -36.40 43.67 -8.10
C PRO A 6 -37.06 42.37 -8.49
N GLU A 7 -37.19 42.20 -9.79
CA GLU A 7 -37.64 41.06 -10.55
C GLU A 7 -36.82 39.82 -10.24
N ILE A 8 -37.48 38.73 -9.86
CA ILE A 8 -36.85 37.40 -9.59
C ILE A 8 -36.65 36.72 -10.95
N ASP A 9 -35.39 36.55 -11.29
CA ASP A 9 -34.94 35.80 -12.45
C ASP A 9 -35.31 34.31 -12.31
N ARG A 10 -35.97 33.78 -13.33
CA ARG A 10 -36.46 32.39 -13.38
C ARG A 10 -35.28 31.46 -13.58
N LEU A 11 -35.00 30.67 -12.59
CA LEU A 11 -34.07 29.56 -12.69
C LEU A 11 -34.56 28.52 -13.69
N ASP A 12 -33.71 28.19 -14.66
CA ASP A 12 -33.94 27.19 -15.70
C ASP A 12 -34.27 25.81 -15.11
N GLU A 13 -35.34 25.21 -15.58
CA GLU A 13 -35.73 23.84 -15.27
C GLU A 13 -34.69 22.84 -15.79
N PRO A 14 -34.31 21.81 -15.00
CA PRO A 14 -33.35 20.79 -15.45
C PRO A 14 -33.92 19.94 -16.58
N PRO A 15 -33.15 19.56 -17.59
CA PRO A 15 -33.61 18.83 -18.76
C PRO A 15 -34.22 17.48 -18.40
N THR A 16 -35.41 17.18 -18.98
CA THR A 16 -36.17 15.97 -18.73
C THR A 16 -35.40 14.68 -19.04
N ARG A 17 -35.69 13.60 -18.31
CA ARG A 17 -35.06 12.27 -18.39
C ARG A 17 -34.89 11.74 -19.82
N ARG A 18 -35.85 12.06 -20.71
CA ARG A 18 -35.84 11.66 -22.13
C ARG A 18 -34.73 12.35 -22.94
N ARG A 19 -34.39 13.59 -22.62
CA ARG A 19 -33.30 14.34 -23.28
C ARG A 19 -31.93 13.81 -22.90
N ARG A 20 -31.75 13.38 -21.63
CA ARG A 20 -30.51 12.74 -21.17
C ARG A 20 -30.25 11.36 -21.81
N GLN A 21 -31.32 10.59 -22.06
CA GLN A 21 -31.22 9.30 -22.75
C GLN A 21 -30.84 9.45 -24.23
N LEU A 22 -31.33 10.49 -24.90
CA LEU A 22 -30.95 10.80 -26.28
C LEU A 22 -29.49 11.22 -26.42
N TRP A 23 -28.98 12.03 -25.48
CA TRP A 23 -27.56 12.40 -25.48
C TRP A 23 -26.60 11.23 -25.14
N ALA A 24 -27.00 10.36 -24.24
CA ALA A 24 -26.24 9.14 -23.92
C ALA A 24 -26.21 8.16 -25.12
N ALA A 25 -27.34 8.01 -25.83
CA ALA A 25 -27.41 7.18 -27.04
C ALA A 25 -26.58 7.77 -28.20
N LEU A 26 -26.54 9.09 -28.35
CA LEU A 26 -25.73 9.76 -29.37
C LEU A 26 -24.23 9.64 -29.11
N THR A 27 -23.81 9.73 -27.85
CA THR A 27 -22.41 9.56 -27.46
C THR A 27 -21.90 8.12 -27.65
N VAL A 28 -22.72 7.12 -27.34
CA VAL A 28 -22.39 5.71 -27.58
C VAL A 28 -22.36 5.42 -29.09
N PHE A 29 -23.25 5.99 -29.87
CA PHE A 29 -23.27 5.83 -31.33
C PHE A 29 -22.08 6.52 -32.01
N LEU A 30 -21.62 7.67 -31.51
CA LEU A 30 -20.42 8.36 -32.01
C LEU A 30 -19.13 7.59 -31.65
N LEU A 31 -19.05 7.01 -30.46
CA LEU A 31 -17.93 6.19 -30.04
C LEU A 31 -17.82 4.86 -30.83
N LEU A 32 -18.96 4.27 -31.19
CA LEU A 32 -18.98 3.06 -32.06
C LEU A 32 -18.59 3.38 -33.50
N LEU A 33 -18.93 4.57 -34.01
CA LEU A 33 -18.52 5.01 -35.34
C LEU A 33 -17.04 5.36 -35.46
N THR A 34 -16.44 5.91 -34.38
CA THR A 34 -15.00 6.29 -34.40
C THR A 34 -14.05 5.14 -34.13
N CYS A 35 -14.47 4.13 -33.35
CA CYS A 35 -13.63 2.96 -33.01
C CYS A 35 -13.91 1.72 -33.87
N GLY A 36 -15.11 1.57 -34.43
CA GLY A 36 -15.50 0.37 -35.18
C GLY A 36 -15.15 0.38 -36.67
N LEU A 37 -15.19 1.53 -37.32
CA LEU A 37 -14.92 1.63 -38.76
C LEU A 37 -13.45 1.40 -39.17
N PRO A 38 -12.44 1.93 -38.48
CA PRO A 38 -11.06 1.65 -38.88
C PRO A 38 -10.66 0.19 -38.68
N ALA A 39 -11.21 -0.51 -37.68
CA ALA A 39 -10.92 -1.93 -37.48
C ALA A 39 -11.55 -2.85 -38.53
N ALA A 40 -12.77 -2.55 -38.98
CA ALA A 40 -13.47 -3.32 -40.03
C ALA A 40 -12.83 -3.13 -41.43
N LEU A 41 -12.35 -1.90 -41.71
CA LEU A 41 -11.63 -1.65 -42.98
C LEU A 41 -10.24 -2.30 -43.02
N LEU A 42 -9.54 -2.39 -41.87
CA LEU A 42 -8.26 -3.09 -41.77
C LEU A 42 -8.43 -4.61 -41.91
N VAL A 43 -9.46 -5.20 -41.35
CA VAL A 43 -9.74 -6.64 -41.46
C VAL A 43 -10.25 -7.01 -42.86
N GLY A 44 -11.00 -6.14 -43.54
CA GLY A 44 -11.42 -6.31 -44.93
C GLY A 44 -10.25 -6.24 -45.92
N ALA A 45 -9.35 -5.28 -45.75
CA ALA A 45 -8.17 -5.11 -46.60
C ALA A 45 -7.15 -6.26 -46.49
N VAL A 46 -7.07 -6.90 -45.30
CA VAL A 46 -6.16 -8.07 -45.08
C VAL A 46 -6.74 -9.36 -45.68
N ARG A 47 -8.07 -9.45 -45.87
CA ARG A 47 -8.68 -10.66 -46.51
C ARG A 47 -8.70 -10.66 -48.01
N ASP A 48 -8.57 -9.51 -48.66
CA ASP A 48 -8.65 -9.41 -50.14
C ASP A 48 -7.27 -9.32 -50.82
N ALA A 49 -6.19 -9.10 -50.05
CA ALA A 49 -4.84 -9.09 -50.56
C ALA A 49 -4.18 -10.45 -50.33
N GLY A 50 -4.45 -11.38 -51.22
CA GLY A 50 -3.66 -12.61 -51.39
C GLY A 50 -2.23 -12.31 -51.83
N SER A 51 -1.43 -11.65 -50.99
CA SER A 51 -0.03 -11.37 -51.24
C SER A 51 0.76 -11.32 -49.94
N ARG A 52 1.31 -12.45 -49.54
CA ARG A 52 2.33 -12.61 -48.50
C ARG A 52 3.61 -11.81 -48.77
N THR A 53 3.68 -11.01 -49.83
CA THR A 53 4.89 -10.30 -50.30
C THR A 53 4.93 -8.81 -50.02
N VAL A 54 3.91 -8.20 -49.40
CA VAL A 54 3.91 -6.74 -49.11
C VAL A 54 4.28 -6.43 -47.66
N LEU A 55 4.03 -7.35 -46.69
CA LEU A 55 4.40 -7.14 -45.29
C LEU A 55 5.89 -7.32 -45.02
N ASP A 56 6.61 -8.06 -45.88
CA ASP A 56 8.08 -8.22 -45.80
C ASP A 56 8.87 -7.00 -46.33
N ARG A 57 8.19 -6.01 -46.94
CA ARG A 57 8.82 -4.79 -47.46
C ARG A 57 8.60 -3.53 -46.63
N LEU A 58 7.76 -3.58 -45.64
CA LEU A 58 7.73 -2.57 -44.57
C LEU A 58 8.72 -3.01 -43.53
N GLY A 59 10.01 -2.95 -43.86
CA GLY A 59 11.08 -3.09 -42.88
C GLY A 59 10.74 -2.19 -41.68
N THR A 60 10.75 -2.77 -40.48
CA THR A 60 10.63 -1.99 -39.24
C THR A 60 11.58 -0.79 -39.38
N PRO A 61 11.10 0.48 -39.33
CA PRO A 61 11.99 1.61 -39.49
C PRO A 61 13.14 1.43 -38.51
N ALA A 62 14.38 1.56 -39.02
CA ALA A 62 15.54 1.48 -38.16
C ALA A 62 15.35 2.45 -36.99
N PRO A 63 15.60 2.00 -35.77
CA PRO A 63 15.41 2.89 -34.62
C PRO A 63 16.27 4.16 -34.82
N ASP A 64 15.68 5.31 -34.53
CA ASP A 64 16.36 6.59 -34.59
C ASP A 64 17.70 6.51 -33.81
N PRO A 65 18.80 7.05 -34.36
CA PRO A 65 20.13 7.00 -33.76
C PRO A 65 20.16 7.45 -32.28
N ALA A 66 19.33 8.44 -31.91
CA ALA A 66 19.21 8.90 -30.53
C ALA A 66 18.57 7.84 -29.63
N THR A 67 17.54 7.14 -30.11
CA THR A 67 16.91 6.04 -29.42
C THR A 67 17.88 4.86 -29.24
N LEU A 68 18.70 4.56 -30.23
CA LEU A 68 19.71 3.51 -30.14
C LEU A 68 20.77 3.87 -29.09
N ALA A 69 21.29 5.11 -29.11
CA ALA A 69 22.26 5.59 -28.14
C ALA A 69 21.71 5.56 -26.71
N ALA A 70 20.44 5.95 -26.50
CA ALA A 70 19.78 5.89 -25.20
C ALA A 70 19.64 4.44 -24.68
N ARG A 71 19.31 3.47 -25.54
CA ARG A 71 19.28 2.04 -25.20
C ARG A 71 20.65 1.51 -24.81
N GLN A 72 21.68 1.82 -25.59
CA GLN A 72 23.06 1.42 -25.27
C GLN A 72 23.54 2.01 -23.94
N LEU A 73 23.16 3.27 -23.65
CA LEU A 73 23.43 3.86 -22.32
C LEU A 73 22.69 3.12 -21.21
N ALA A 74 21.41 2.78 -21.40
CA ALA A 74 20.64 1.99 -20.44
C ALA A 74 21.29 0.63 -20.15
N GLU A 75 21.78 -0.08 -21.17
CA GLU A 75 22.49 -1.36 -21.02
C GLU A 75 23.78 -1.20 -20.21
N ARG A 76 24.56 -0.15 -20.48
CA ARG A 76 25.78 0.15 -19.70
C ARG A 76 25.47 0.49 -18.25
N ILE A 77 24.37 1.24 -17.99
CA ILE A 77 23.90 1.56 -16.64
C ILE A 77 23.46 0.27 -15.93
N THR A 78 22.71 -0.60 -16.60
CA THR A 78 22.27 -1.89 -16.05
C THR A 78 23.47 -2.73 -15.62
N ALA A 79 24.52 -2.83 -16.44
CA ALA A 79 25.74 -3.54 -16.06
C ALA A 79 26.43 -2.95 -14.81
N GLN A 80 26.33 -1.63 -14.57
CA GLN A 80 26.83 -1.03 -13.32
C GLN A 80 25.97 -1.38 -12.13
N LEU A 81 24.63 -1.37 -12.30
CA LEU A 81 23.68 -1.74 -11.26
C LEU A 81 23.82 -3.22 -10.87
N ASP A 82 24.08 -4.12 -11.83
CA ASP A 82 24.33 -5.54 -11.57
C ASP A 82 25.63 -5.76 -10.76
N ARG A 83 26.70 -5.01 -11.07
CA ARG A 83 27.93 -5.01 -10.27
C ARG A 83 27.68 -4.50 -8.85
N GLN A 84 26.89 -3.43 -8.72
CA GLN A 84 26.51 -2.89 -7.43
C GLN A 84 25.70 -3.89 -6.61
N ALA A 85 24.71 -4.56 -7.23
CA ALA A 85 23.90 -5.59 -6.63
C ALA A 85 24.73 -6.78 -6.15
N THR A 86 25.62 -7.28 -6.98
CA THR A 86 26.57 -8.36 -6.64
C THR A 86 27.43 -7.98 -5.45
N ALA A 87 27.97 -6.75 -5.44
CA ALA A 87 28.77 -6.26 -4.33
C ALA A 87 27.95 -6.11 -3.04
N LEU A 88 26.70 -5.65 -3.12
CA LEU A 88 25.77 -5.54 -1.98
C LEU A 88 25.52 -6.92 -1.36
N LEU A 89 25.15 -7.90 -2.16
CA LEU A 89 24.82 -9.26 -1.71
C LEU A 89 26.04 -9.95 -1.11
N ALA A 90 27.22 -9.74 -1.70
CA ALA A 90 28.49 -10.24 -1.16
C ALA A 90 28.99 -9.49 0.08
N GLY A 91 28.36 -8.41 0.51
CA GLY A 91 28.81 -7.57 1.63
C GLY A 91 30.06 -6.73 1.30
N ASN A 92 30.39 -6.59 0.02
CA ASN A 92 31.55 -5.83 -0.45
C ASN A 92 31.21 -4.34 -0.60
N ARG A 93 31.39 -3.56 0.50
CA ARG A 93 31.11 -2.12 0.50
C ARG A 93 31.96 -1.35 -0.51
N ALA A 94 33.21 -1.71 -0.70
CA ALA A 94 34.09 -1.04 -1.66
C ALA A 94 33.55 -1.22 -3.09
N GLY A 95 33.21 -2.45 -3.48
CA GLY A 95 32.60 -2.76 -4.77
C GLY A 95 31.25 -2.05 -4.98
N PHE A 96 30.42 -1.95 -3.94
CA PHE A 96 29.14 -1.24 -3.98
C PHE A 96 29.30 0.26 -4.27
N LEU A 97 30.33 0.88 -3.70
CA LEU A 97 30.65 2.30 -3.92
C LEU A 97 31.40 2.54 -5.22
N ALA A 98 32.08 1.53 -5.75
CA ALA A 98 32.96 1.68 -6.92
C ALA A 98 32.26 2.11 -8.20
N VAL A 99 30.95 1.91 -8.32
CA VAL A 99 30.15 2.33 -9.47
C VAL A 99 29.74 3.80 -9.46
N ALA A 100 30.00 4.52 -8.35
CA ALA A 100 29.49 5.86 -8.10
C ALA A 100 30.59 6.92 -8.03
N GLU A 101 30.18 8.16 -8.28
CA GLU A 101 31.02 9.34 -8.01
C GLU A 101 31.23 9.52 -6.50
N PRO A 102 32.39 10.05 -6.07
CA PRO A 102 32.69 10.25 -4.63
C PRO A 102 31.63 11.04 -3.86
N ALA A 103 30.98 11.99 -4.52
CA ALA A 103 29.91 12.81 -3.92
C ALA A 103 28.68 11.99 -3.51
N ALA A 104 28.40 10.87 -4.16
CA ALA A 104 27.30 9.97 -3.81
C ALA A 104 27.65 8.98 -2.66
N HIS A 105 28.91 8.84 -2.32
CA HIS A 105 29.35 7.83 -1.35
C HIS A 105 28.71 7.95 0.05
N PRO A 106 28.47 9.13 0.65
CA PRO A 106 27.84 9.22 1.96
C PRO A 106 26.45 8.57 1.99
N ASP A 107 25.60 8.88 0.99
CA ASP A 107 24.26 8.31 0.86
C ASP A 107 24.31 6.80 0.60
N LEU A 108 25.15 6.37 -0.33
CA LEU A 108 25.29 4.96 -0.66
C LEU A 108 25.85 4.12 0.50
N ARG A 109 26.76 4.68 1.36
CA ARG A 109 27.21 3.97 2.57
C ARG A 109 26.05 3.73 3.54
N ARG A 110 25.18 4.71 3.73
CA ARG A 110 24.00 4.59 4.59
C ARG A 110 23.05 3.51 4.03
N ARG A 111 22.71 3.58 2.73
CA ARG A 111 21.86 2.58 2.06
C ARG A 111 22.48 1.17 2.16
N PHE A 112 23.76 1.03 1.88
CA PHE A 112 24.47 -0.23 2.03
C PHE A 112 24.35 -0.79 3.44
N ALA A 113 24.64 0.03 4.46
CA ALA A 113 24.57 -0.40 5.86
C ALA A 113 23.15 -0.83 6.25
N ALA A 114 22.12 -0.06 5.88
CA ALA A 114 20.73 -0.38 6.17
C ALA A 114 20.28 -1.67 5.47
N LEU A 115 20.56 -1.85 4.17
CA LEU A 115 20.22 -3.07 3.42
C LEU A 115 20.93 -4.31 3.98
N ARG A 116 22.21 -4.17 4.39
CA ARG A 116 22.94 -5.26 5.04
C ARG A 116 22.40 -5.60 6.43
N ALA A 117 21.98 -4.59 7.21
CA ALA A 117 21.34 -4.80 8.51
C ALA A 117 20.01 -5.55 8.35
N LEU A 118 19.22 -5.24 7.32
CA LEU A 118 17.98 -5.93 6.95
C LEU A 118 18.21 -7.33 6.34
N ARG A 119 19.48 -7.76 6.22
CA ARG A 119 19.86 -9.05 5.63
C ARG A 119 19.28 -9.24 4.23
N VAL A 120 19.49 -8.25 3.35
CA VAL A 120 19.05 -8.35 1.96
C VAL A 120 19.61 -9.62 1.30
N THR A 121 18.70 -10.42 0.70
CA THR A 121 19.03 -11.70 0.05
C THR A 121 18.81 -11.66 -1.45
N VAL A 122 17.89 -10.80 -1.91
CA VAL A 122 17.64 -10.50 -3.32
C VAL A 122 17.74 -9.00 -3.51
N TRP A 123 18.46 -8.58 -4.54
CA TRP A 123 18.55 -7.20 -4.99
C TRP A 123 18.76 -7.20 -6.50
N GLN A 124 17.73 -6.91 -7.26
CA GLN A 124 17.70 -6.91 -8.71
C GLN A 124 17.30 -5.53 -9.20
N ALA A 125 17.97 -5.03 -10.22
CA ALA A 125 17.68 -3.73 -10.82
C ALA A 125 17.25 -3.90 -12.27
N SER A 126 16.15 -3.28 -12.66
CA SER A 126 15.66 -3.26 -14.03
C SER A 126 15.34 -1.84 -14.47
N PRO A 127 15.86 -1.35 -15.59
CA PRO A 127 15.48 -0.06 -16.15
C PRO A 127 13.97 0.01 -16.39
N ASN A 128 13.38 1.12 -15.97
CA ASN A 128 11.99 1.46 -16.28
C ASN A 128 11.99 2.64 -17.25
N GLY A 129 12.07 2.36 -18.54
CA GLY A 129 12.23 3.34 -19.61
C GLY A 129 13.67 3.50 -20.09
N VAL A 130 13.96 4.63 -20.71
CA VAL A 130 15.29 4.99 -21.23
C VAL A 130 15.86 6.19 -20.46
N PRO A 131 17.19 6.34 -20.43
CA PRO A 131 17.80 7.51 -19.80
C PRO A 131 17.38 8.82 -20.48
N GLU A 132 17.01 9.80 -19.67
CA GLU A 132 16.63 11.14 -20.09
C GLU A 132 17.69 12.15 -19.63
N THR A 133 17.96 13.15 -20.44
CA THR A 133 18.89 14.24 -20.06
C THR A 133 18.32 15.05 -18.88
N VAL A 134 19.17 15.43 -17.94
CA VAL A 134 18.76 16.25 -16.79
C VAL A 134 18.81 17.73 -17.17
N PRO A 135 17.70 18.47 -17.13
CA PRO A 135 17.67 19.91 -17.44
C PRO A 135 18.67 20.69 -16.58
N GLY A 136 19.48 21.55 -17.23
CA GLY A 136 20.49 22.36 -16.55
C GLY A 136 21.74 21.61 -16.06
N ARG A 137 21.88 20.31 -16.42
CA ARG A 137 23.05 19.48 -16.06
C ARG A 137 23.60 18.75 -17.28
N PRO A 138 24.38 19.41 -18.13
CA PRO A 138 24.92 18.79 -19.32
C PRO A 138 25.78 17.58 -18.98
N GLY A 139 25.58 16.48 -19.72
CA GLY A 139 26.29 15.21 -19.51
C GLY A 139 25.76 14.36 -18.34
N GLU A 140 24.66 14.78 -17.68
CA GLU A 140 23.94 13.93 -16.73
C GLU A 140 22.64 13.38 -17.33
N TRP A 141 22.33 12.13 -16.98
CA TRP A 141 21.10 11.45 -17.33
C TRP A 141 20.37 10.97 -16.10
N ARG A 142 19.06 11.01 -16.15
CA ARG A 142 18.17 10.39 -15.18
C ARG A 142 17.57 9.12 -15.78
N LEU A 143 17.59 8.03 -15.01
CA LEU A 143 16.93 6.77 -15.33
C LEU A 143 16.10 6.33 -14.13
N LEU A 144 14.83 6.04 -14.36
CA LEU A 144 13.99 5.38 -13.38
C LEU A 144 14.33 3.89 -13.40
N VAL A 145 14.57 3.32 -12.21
CA VAL A 145 14.96 1.92 -12.05
C VAL A 145 14.00 1.24 -11.08
N GLU A 146 13.44 0.12 -11.48
CA GLU A 146 12.74 -0.78 -10.56
C GLU A 146 13.76 -1.67 -9.88
N PHE A 147 13.84 -1.56 -8.55
CA PHE A 147 14.57 -2.51 -7.72
C PHE A 147 13.60 -3.51 -7.12
N ARG A 148 13.97 -4.79 -7.16
CA ARG A 148 13.23 -5.88 -6.53
C ARG A 148 14.07 -6.48 -5.43
N TYR A 149 13.49 -6.63 -4.22
CA TYR A 149 14.25 -7.03 -3.05
C TYR A 149 13.54 -8.04 -2.16
N CYS A 150 14.34 -8.91 -1.53
CA CYS A 150 13.95 -9.76 -0.41
C CYS A 150 14.84 -9.46 0.81
N PHE A 151 14.26 -9.58 2.00
CA PHE A 151 14.99 -9.53 3.25
C PHE A 151 14.91 -10.88 3.94
N VAL A 152 16.04 -11.37 4.50
CA VAL A 152 16.17 -12.62 5.26
C VAL A 152 15.88 -13.88 4.46
N THR A 153 14.70 -13.98 3.85
CA THR A 153 14.22 -15.16 3.11
C THR A 153 14.63 -15.04 1.64
N PRO A 154 15.52 -15.90 1.11
CA PRO A 154 16.01 -15.78 -0.26
C PRO A 154 14.94 -16.12 -1.32
N ASP A 155 14.01 -17.02 -0.97
CA ASP A 155 12.96 -17.50 -1.87
C ASP A 155 11.64 -16.69 -1.73
N CYS A 156 11.72 -15.49 -1.15
CA CYS A 156 10.55 -14.63 -1.05
C CYS A 156 10.11 -14.15 -2.45
N ARG A 157 8.85 -13.82 -2.61
CA ARG A 157 8.37 -13.07 -3.78
C ARG A 157 8.88 -11.63 -3.67
N PRO A 158 9.80 -11.15 -4.55
CA PRO A 158 10.48 -9.88 -4.31
C PRO A 158 9.54 -8.67 -4.36
N SER A 159 9.69 -7.77 -3.38
CA SER A 159 8.96 -6.50 -3.33
C SER A 159 9.58 -5.49 -4.31
N PRO A 160 8.79 -4.81 -5.15
CA PRO A 160 9.30 -3.79 -6.07
C PRO A 160 9.39 -2.42 -5.41
N VAL A 161 10.36 -1.61 -5.86
CA VAL A 161 10.45 -0.17 -5.56
C VAL A 161 11.02 0.58 -6.74
N LEU A 162 10.41 1.70 -7.13
CA LEU A 162 10.89 2.57 -8.19
C LEU A 162 11.75 3.69 -7.62
N ILE A 163 13.01 3.77 -8.06
CA ILE A 163 13.99 4.77 -7.62
C ILE A 163 14.55 5.50 -8.82
N GLY A 164 14.53 6.82 -8.79
CA GLY A 164 15.24 7.64 -9.76
C GLY A 164 16.74 7.55 -9.51
N THR A 165 17.52 7.30 -10.58
CA THR A 165 18.97 7.28 -10.53
C THR A 165 19.54 8.32 -11.47
N ARG A 166 20.58 9.05 -11.05
CA ARG A 166 21.29 10.01 -11.91
C ARG A 166 22.68 9.50 -12.23
N TRP A 167 23.05 9.63 -13.48
CA TRP A 167 24.28 9.09 -14.06
C TRP A 167 25.03 10.15 -14.83
N LYS A 168 26.35 10.00 -14.92
CA LYS A 168 27.23 10.84 -15.73
C LYS A 168 28.19 9.96 -16.51
N GLU A 169 28.45 10.28 -17.76
CA GLU A 169 29.53 9.62 -18.49
C GLU A 169 30.89 9.98 -17.87
N SER A 170 31.70 8.95 -17.66
CA SER A 170 33.05 9.07 -17.12
C SER A 170 33.92 8.00 -17.77
N GLY A 171 34.62 8.36 -18.83
CA GLY A 171 35.34 7.41 -19.66
C GLY A 171 34.40 6.43 -20.35
N GLU A 172 34.75 5.14 -20.34
CA GLU A 172 33.97 4.08 -21.00
C GLU A 172 32.72 3.66 -20.22
N GLN A 173 32.62 3.99 -18.94
CA GLN A 173 31.56 3.50 -18.06
C GLN A 173 30.77 4.66 -17.43
N PRO A 174 29.42 4.61 -17.43
CA PRO A 174 28.63 5.58 -16.69
C PRO A 174 28.87 5.44 -15.18
N ARG A 175 28.90 6.59 -14.48
CA ARG A 175 29.07 6.67 -13.02
C ARG A 175 27.77 7.15 -12.37
N LEU A 176 27.36 6.51 -11.30
CA LEU A 176 26.20 6.90 -10.51
C LEU A 176 26.51 8.20 -9.76
N VAL A 177 25.73 9.24 -10.04
CA VAL A 177 25.84 10.55 -9.39
C VAL A 177 24.94 10.62 -8.15
N ALA A 178 23.76 10.02 -8.20
CA ALA A 178 22.83 9.98 -7.07
C ALA A 178 21.79 8.86 -7.25
N MET A 179 21.33 8.31 -6.13
CA MET A 179 20.07 7.61 -6.01
C MET A 179 19.07 8.53 -5.31
N GLU A 180 17.96 8.79 -5.97
CA GLU A 180 16.89 9.62 -5.41
C GLU A 180 16.12 8.82 -4.33
N GLU A 181 15.28 9.50 -3.56
CA GLU A 181 14.31 8.83 -2.71
C GLU A 181 13.14 8.33 -3.57
N SER A 182 12.60 7.17 -3.25
CA SER A 182 11.41 6.67 -3.93
C SER A 182 10.22 7.61 -3.65
N ARG A 183 9.51 7.96 -4.71
CA ARG A 183 8.33 8.84 -4.66
C ARG A 183 7.12 8.12 -5.21
N SER A 184 6.91 6.88 -4.78
CA SER A 184 5.66 6.20 -5.10
C SER A 184 4.52 6.96 -4.42
N ALA A 185 3.54 7.39 -5.18
CA ALA A 185 2.33 8.04 -4.64
C ALA A 185 1.59 7.15 -3.63
N ALA A 186 1.76 5.82 -3.75
CA ALA A 186 1.11 4.86 -2.86
C ALA A 186 1.91 4.56 -1.60
N THR A 187 3.25 4.63 -1.64
CA THR A 187 4.07 4.08 -0.57
C THR A 187 5.19 4.99 -0.05
N GLY A 188 5.60 6.04 -0.78
CA GLY A 188 6.65 6.96 -0.35
C GLY A 188 8.03 6.30 -0.14
N THR A 189 8.89 6.99 0.61
CA THR A 189 10.30 6.65 0.83
C THR A 189 10.46 5.51 1.83
N ARG A 190 11.24 4.48 1.49
CA ARG A 190 11.49 3.34 2.38
C ARG A 190 12.45 3.70 3.51
N PRO A 191 12.36 3.06 4.69
CA PRO A 191 13.26 3.30 5.83
C PRO A 191 14.75 3.18 5.47
N TRP A 192 15.11 2.14 4.73
CA TRP A 192 16.49 1.86 4.33
C TRP A 192 17.08 2.84 3.30
N GLU A 193 16.23 3.66 2.67
CA GLU A 193 16.69 4.70 1.75
C GLU A 193 17.29 5.91 2.48
N THR A 194 16.81 6.20 3.67
CA THR A 194 17.04 7.50 4.32
C THR A 194 17.61 7.43 5.72
N SER A 195 17.55 6.26 6.36
CA SER A 195 17.94 6.12 7.76
C SER A 195 19.00 5.03 7.96
N GLU A 196 19.87 5.21 8.95
CA GLU A 196 20.64 4.13 9.51
C GLU A 196 19.71 3.23 10.33
N LEU A 197 19.85 1.93 10.18
CA LEU A 197 18.98 0.97 10.84
C LEU A 197 19.78 0.02 11.73
N VAL A 198 19.22 -0.28 12.90
CA VAL A 198 19.55 -1.42 13.73
C VAL A 198 18.41 -2.42 13.65
N VAL A 199 18.74 -3.70 13.45
CA VAL A 199 17.77 -4.72 13.09
C VAL A 199 17.94 -5.94 13.98
N ALA A 200 16.82 -6.49 14.44
CA ALA A 200 16.73 -7.82 15.03
C ALA A 200 15.90 -8.73 14.11
N VAL A 201 16.30 -9.98 14.00
CA VAL A 201 15.62 -11.00 13.18
C VAL A 201 15.28 -12.18 14.05
N GLY A 202 14.01 -12.46 14.18
CA GLY A 202 13.45 -13.59 14.91
C GLY A 202 12.97 -14.71 13.98
N ALA A 203 12.15 -15.60 14.53
CA ALA A 203 11.59 -16.72 13.78
C ALA A 203 10.53 -16.27 12.77
N ARG A 204 9.64 -15.37 13.18
CA ARG A 204 8.51 -14.87 12.37
C ARG A 204 8.63 -13.40 11.98
N THR A 205 9.51 -12.63 12.63
CA THR A 205 9.58 -11.19 12.46
C THR A 205 10.97 -10.70 12.10
N LEU A 206 11.01 -9.58 11.41
CA LEU A 206 12.15 -8.69 11.26
C LEU A 206 11.74 -7.35 11.85
N VAL A 207 12.46 -6.89 12.87
CA VAL A 207 12.19 -5.62 13.54
C VAL A 207 13.37 -4.68 13.35
N ALA A 208 13.10 -3.49 12.83
CA ALA A 208 14.11 -2.48 12.56
C ALA A 208 13.76 -1.16 13.24
N THR A 209 14.78 -0.46 13.70
CA THR A 209 14.64 0.91 14.24
C THR A 209 15.91 1.71 13.97
N THR A 210 15.95 2.97 14.39
CA THR A 210 17.16 3.79 14.30
C THR A 210 18.11 3.54 15.49
N PRO A 211 19.39 3.90 15.37
CA PRO A 211 20.35 3.79 16.47
C PRO A 211 19.90 4.48 17.77
N ALA A 212 19.14 5.58 17.67
CA ALA A 212 18.61 6.31 18.82
C ALA A 212 17.62 5.47 19.68
N LEU A 213 16.88 4.57 19.04
CA LEU A 213 15.89 3.71 19.70
C LEU A 213 16.39 2.27 19.94
N ARG A 214 17.69 2.00 19.72
CA ARG A 214 18.31 0.66 19.86
C ARG A 214 17.96 -0.03 21.17
N GLY A 215 17.89 0.72 22.29
CA GLY A 215 17.60 0.17 23.61
C GLY A 215 16.23 -0.51 23.71
N GLN A 216 15.28 -0.14 22.86
CA GLN A 216 13.92 -0.70 22.85
C GLN A 216 13.82 -1.99 22.01
N LEU A 217 14.80 -2.24 21.13
CA LEU A 217 14.75 -3.32 20.13
C LEU A 217 14.58 -4.72 20.73
N PRO A 218 15.25 -5.13 21.83
CA PRO A 218 15.08 -6.47 22.37
C PRO A 218 13.67 -6.74 22.87
N ARG A 219 13.05 -5.75 23.55
CA ARG A 219 11.69 -5.85 24.03
C ARG A 219 10.69 -5.88 22.86
N LEU A 220 10.81 -4.93 21.94
CA LEU A 220 9.97 -4.85 20.76
C LEU A 220 10.01 -6.14 19.93
N MET A 221 11.19 -6.75 19.80
CA MET A 221 11.37 -8.03 19.13
C MET A 221 10.55 -9.16 19.79
N SER A 222 10.61 -9.25 21.13
CA SER A 222 9.83 -10.25 21.89
C SER A 222 8.33 -10.05 21.72
N GLN A 223 7.87 -8.81 21.77
CA GLN A 223 6.47 -8.44 21.59
C GLN A 223 6.00 -8.73 20.15
N ALA A 224 6.81 -8.39 19.15
CA ALA A 224 6.51 -8.66 17.73
C ALA A 224 6.40 -10.17 17.43
N GLU A 225 7.29 -11.00 18.00
CA GLU A 225 7.21 -12.47 17.86
C GLU A 225 5.94 -13.04 18.51
N ALA A 226 5.50 -12.48 19.65
CA ALA A 226 4.25 -12.88 20.27
C ALA A 226 3.04 -12.48 19.41
N ALA A 227 3.02 -11.24 18.94
CA ALA A 227 1.96 -10.72 18.07
C ALA A 227 1.87 -11.47 16.73
N ALA A 228 3.02 -11.86 16.14
CA ALA A 228 3.05 -12.62 14.90
C ALA A 228 2.32 -13.97 15.01
N ARG A 229 2.44 -14.65 16.14
CA ARG A 229 1.71 -15.91 16.37
C ARG A 229 0.19 -15.72 16.40
N VAL A 230 -0.27 -14.60 16.92
CA VAL A 230 -1.70 -14.26 16.90
C VAL A 230 -2.12 -13.92 15.47
N ALA A 231 -1.38 -13.04 14.80
CA ALA A 231 -1.68 -12.60 13.44
C ALA A 231 -1.68 -13.75 12.41
N ASP A 232 -0.84 -14.78 12.59
CA ASP A 232 -0.82 -15.97 11.73
C ASP A 232 -2.19 -16.66 11.64
N SER A 233 -3.01 -16.59 12.70
CA SER A 233 -4.37 -17.20 12.73
C SER A 233 -5.40 -16.38 11.94
N TYR A 234 -5.05 -15.19 11.48
CA TYR A 234 -5.90 -14.31 10.67
C TYR A 234 -5.45 -14.21 9.21
N ALA A 235 -4.54 -15.08 8.77
CA ALA A 235 -4.14 -15.15 7.37
C ALA A 235 -5.31 -15.65 6.51
N VAL A 236 -5.82 -14.79 5.63
CA VAL A 236 -7.05 -15.01 4.86
C VAL A 236 -6.90 -16.11 3.81
N ASP A 237 -5.72 -16.21 3.17
CA ASP A 237 -5.44 -17.21 2.14
C ASP A 237 -4.80 -18.49 2.72
N GLY A 238 -4.91 -18.70 4.04
CA GLY A 238 -4.39 -19.89 4.74
C GLY A 238 -2.86 -19.95 4.86
N ALA A 239 -2.14 -18.99 4.29
CA ALA A 239 -0.69 -18.91 4.36
C ALA A 239 -0.26 -17.53 4.91
N PRO A 240 0.20 -17.45 6.16
CA PRO A 240 0.75 -16.21 6.70
C PRO A 240 2.00 -15.80 5.92
N PRO A 241 2.40 -14.51 5.96
CA PRO A 241 3.60 -14.04 5.30
C PRO A 241 4.83 -14.83 5.78
N ASP A 242 5.83 -14.98 4.92
CA ASP A 242 7.11 -15.62 5.26
C ASP A 242 7.74 -14.99 6.50
N ARG A 243 7.60 -13.67 6.62
CA ARG A 243 8.08 -12.89 7.75
C ARG A 243 7.39 -11.53 7.83
N TYR A 244 6.95 -11.16 9.03
CA TYR A 244 6.46 -9.81 9.29
C TYR A 244 7.61 -8.81 9.37
N ARG A 245 7.47 -7.65 8.76
CA ARG A 245 8.48 -6.58 8.69
C ARG A 245 7.98 -5.38 9.48
N VAL A 246 8.63 -5.09 10.60
CA VAL A 246 8.23 -4.03 11.54
C VAL A 246 9.31 -2.96 11.60
N PHE A 247 8.94 -1.72 11.37
CA PHE A 247 9.78 -0.53 11.47
C PHE A 247 9.29 0.37 12.59
N HIS A 248 10.12 0.54 13.62
CA HIS A 248 9.80 1.37 14.77
C HIS A 248 10.43 2.74 14.59
N ALA A 249 9.58 3.75 14.37
CA ALA A 249 9.92 5.08 13.91
C ALA A 249 9.96 6.07 15.07
N GLY A 250 11.07 6.80 15.23
CA GLY A 250 11.09 8.02 16.01
C GLY A 250 10.35 9.16 15.28
N ARG A 251 10.24 10.32 15.91
CA ARG A 251 9.48 11.48 15.38
C ARG A 251 9.89 11.86 13.95
N ALA A 252 11.17 11.93 13.66
CA ALA A 252 11.66 12.32 12.34
C ALA A 252 11.35 11.26 11.28
N GLU A 253 11.51 10.00 11.63
CA GLU A 253 11.24 8.85 10.78
C GLU A 253 9.74 8.70 10.51
N TRP A 254 8.90 8.89 11.53
CA TRP A 254 7.44 8.88 11.40
C TRP A 254 6.92 9.91 10.39
N GLN A 255 7.57 11.07 10.33
CA GLN A 255 7.22 12.13 9.38
C GLN A 255 7.76 11.89 7.96
N ARG A 256 8.69 10.94 7.79
CA ARG A 256 9.41 10.74 6.53
C ARG A 256 9.16 9.39 5.87
N TRP A 257 9.15 8.31 6.63
CA TRP A 257 9.00 6.98 6.09
C TRP A 257 7.61 6.81 5.47
N TYR A 258 7.57 6.17 4.31
CA TYR A 258 6.35 5.90 3.54
C TYR A 258 5.48 7.15 3.30
N GLY A 259 6.12 8.29 3.11
CA GLY A 259 5.46 9.57 2.80
C GLY A 259 4.98 10.36 4.02
N GLY A 260 5.05 9.81 5.23
CA GLY A 260 4.60 10.52 6.44
C GLY A 260 3.13 10.96 6.39
N GLY A 261 2.81 12.08 7.06
CA GLY A 261 1.51 12.75 6.93
C GLY A 261 0.31 11.95 7.45
N ARG A 262 0.51 11.07 8.43
CA ARG A 262 -0.57 10.28 9.02
C ARG A 262 -1.45 11.13 9.94
N PRO A 263 -2.74 10.79 10.07
CA PRO A 263 -3.61 11.41 11.08
C PRO A 263 -2.95 11.38 12.47
N LYS A 264 -3.22 12.38 13.30
CA LYS A 264 -2.57 12.52 14.62
C LYS A 264 -2.89 11.38 15.59
N TRP A 265 -4.00 10.71 15.36
CA TRP A 265 -4.47 9.59 16.18
C TRP A 265 -3.86 8.24 15.77
N THR A 266 -3.10 8.19 14.65
CA THR A 266 -2.50 6.94 14.17
C THR A 266 -1.27 6.58 15.00
N GLY A 267 -1.29 5.42 15.65
CA GLY A 267 -0.16 4.85 16.40
C GLY A 267 0.74 3.93 15.58
N GLY A 268 0.15 3.25 14.59
CA GLY A 268 0.81 2.35 13.64
C GLY A 268 0.07 2.34 12.31
N TYR A 269 0.66 1.71 11.31
CA TYR A 269 0.00 1.41 10.03
C TYR A 269 0.75 0.34 9.25
N ALA A 270 0.03 -0.45 8.47
CA ALA A 270 0.59 -1.40 7.51
C ALA A 270 0.61 -0.79 6.10
N VAL A 271 1.72 -0.96 5.38
CA VAL A 271 1.91 -0.48 4.01
C VAL A 271 2.14 -1.65 3.09
N THR A 272 1.32 -1.78 2.06
CA THR A 272 1.55 -2.77 1.00
C THR A 272 2.77 -2.36 0.16
N VAL A 273 3.78 -3.22 0.10
CA VAL A 273 5.03 -2.95 -0.63
C VAL A 273 5.20 -3.79 -1.88
N GLY A 274 4.20 -4.61 -2.21
CA GLY A 274 4.21 -5.56 -3.32
C GLY A 274 4.95 -6.86 -2.99
N GLY A 275 4.87 -7.84 -3.90
CA GLY A 275 5.44 -9.17 -3.66
C GLY A 275 4.70 -9.97 -2.57
N GLY A 276 3.45 -9.62 -2.28
CA GLY A 276 2.68 -10.24 -1.19
C GLY A 276 3.11 -9.78 0.22
N HIS A 277 3.90 -8.70 0.31
CA HIS A 277 4.42 -8.21 1.59
C HIS A 277 3.77 -6.90 2.01
N HIS A 278 3.59 -6.79 3.33
CA HIS A 278 3.29 -5.54 4.02
C HIS A 278 4.45 -5.19 4.95
N GLU A 279 4.71 -3.90 5.11
CA GLU A 279 5.67 -3.37 6.06
C GLU A 279 4.91 -2.52 7.08
N VAL A 280 5.05 -2.87 8.36
CA VAL A 280 4.37 -2.21 9.47
C VAL A 280 5.26 -1.13 10.03
N VAL A 281 4.71 0.06 10.25
CA VAL A 281 5.41 1.19 10.88
C VAL A 281 4.72 1.53 12.19
N LEU A 282 5.48 1.56 13.28
CA LEU A 282 5.00 1.92 14.62
C LEU A 282 5.60 3.25 15.04
N ASN A 283 4.79 4.12 15.61
CA ASN A 283 5.24 5.35 16.24
C ASN A 283 5.85 5.06 17.61
N ALA A 284 7.10 5.45 17.83
CA ALA A 284 7.76 5.27 19.13
C ALA A 284 7.25 6.21 20.23
N GLU A 285 6.44 7.20 19.89
CA GLU A 285 5.94 8.20 20.83
C GLU A 285 4.53 7.86 21.31
N GLY A 286 4.30 7.96 22.62
CA GLY A 286 2.97 7.95 23.20
C GLY A 286 2.35 6.58 23.52
N LEU A 287 3.05 5.46 23.25
CA LEU A 287 2.52 4.13 23.53
C LEU A 287 2.98 3.59 24.89
N SER A 288 2.03 3.11 25.69
CA SER A 288 2.32 2.26 26.84
C SER A 288 2.84 0.90 26.39
N PRO A 289 3.54 0.15 27.24
CA PRO A 289 3.95 -1.20 26.89
C PRO A 289 2.81 -2.17 26.54
N ALA A 290 1.67 -2.07 27.20
CA ALA A 290 0.48 -2.88 26.90
C ALA A 290 -0.17 -2.44 25.59
N GLY A 291 -0.36 -1.13 25.39
CA GLY A 291 -0.87 -0.59 24.14
C GLY A 291 0.01 -0.92 22.93
N LEU A 292 1.33 -1.11 23.13
CA LEU A 292 2.21 -1.58 22.07
C LEU A 292 1.97 -3.06 21.71
N ASP A 293 1.64 -3.92 22.70
CA ASP A 293 1.29 -5.33 22.44
C ASP A 293 0.01 -5.42 21.59
N ASP A 294 -1.02 -4.67 21.97
CA ASP A 294 -2.31 -4.62 21.27
C ASP A 294 -2.12 -4.07 19.85
N LEU A 295 -1.40 -2.94 19.72
CA LEU A 295 -1.10 -2.34 18.43
C LEU A 295 -0.29 -3.28 17.52
N LEU A 296 0.68 -4.01 18.05
CA LEU A 296 1.44 -5.00 17.25
C LEU A 296 0.53 -6.10 16.71
N ARG A 297 -0.35 -6.68 17.53
CA ARG A 297 -1.32 -7.68 17.06
C ARG A 297 -2.25 -7.12 16.00
N HIS A 298 -2.72 -5.89 16.20
CA HIS A 298 -3.56 -5.15 15.25
C HIS A 298 -2.85 -4.99 13.90
N GLU A 299 -1.68 -4.37 13.88
CA GLU A 299 -0.95 -4.06 12.64
C GLU A 299 -0.43 -5.31 11.92
N LEU A 300 0.03 -6.32 12.66
CA LEU A 300 0.44 -7.58 12.06
C LEU A 300 -0.74 -8.36 11.48
N THR A 301 -1.95 -8.20 12.05
CA THR A 301 -3.17 -8.76 11.48
C THR A 301 -3.51 -8.09 10.15
N HIS A 302 -3.34 -6.78 10.00
CA HIS A 302 -3.42 -6.15 8.69
C HIS A 302 -2.41 -6.74 7.70
N ALA A 303 -1.16 -6.94 8.15
CA ALA A 303 -0.13 -7.54 7.30
C ALA A 303 -0.42 -9.00 6.89
N ALA A 304 -1.17 -9.75 7.71
CA ALA A 304 -1.59 -11.13 7.42
C ALA A 304 -2.87 -11.22 6.58
N SER A 305 -3.79 -10.26 6.74
CA SER A 305 -5.15 -10.36 6.19
C SER A 305 -5.41 -9.47 4.97
N LEU A 306 -4.65 -8.38 4.76
CA LEU A 306 -4.94 -7.46 3.66
C LEU A 306 -4.41 -7.96 2.31
N PRO A 307 -5.17 -7.75 1.21
CA PRO A 307 -4.72 -8.11 -0.12
C PRO A 307 -3.62 -7.18 -0.64
N GLU A 308 -2.79 -7.67 -1.57
CA GLU A 308 -1.76 -6.89 -2.24
C GLU A 308 -2.30 -5.65 -3.00
N ARG A 309 -3.59 -5.67 -3.35
CA ARG A 309 -4.27 -4.56 -4.05
C ARG A 309 -4.64 -3.39 -3.13
N GLY A 310 -4.32 -3.50 -1.84
CA GLY A 310 -4.64 -2.51 -0.83
C GLY A 310 -6.10 -2.47 -0.41
N TYR A 311 -6.43 -1.48 0.35
CA TYR A 311 -7.70 -1.28 1.04
C TYR A 311 -8.88 -1.07 0.08
N PRO A 312 -10.03 -1.76 0.27
CA PRO A 312 -11.16 -1.67 -0.68
C PRO A 312 -11.98 -0.38 -0.58
N GLY A 313 -11.79 0.45 0.45
CA GLY A 313 -12.46 1.73 0.63
C GLY A 313 -13.18 1.90 1.97
N THR A 314 -13.73 3.09 2.19
CA THR A 314 -14.29 3.51 3.50
C THR A 314 -15.51 2.71 3.95
N SER A 315 -16.32 2.20 3.03
CA SER A 315 -17.53 1.42 3.38
C SER A 315 -17.23 0.06 4.02
N THR A 316 -16.03 -0.48 3.82
CA THR A 316 -15.57 -1.74 4.41
C THR A 316 -14.58 -1.54 5.57
N TRP A 317 -14.33 -0.29 5.93
CA TRP A 317 -13.41 0.09 6.99
C TRP A 317 -13.72 -0.64 8.31
N TRP A 318 -14.99 -0.68 8.70
CA TRP A 318 -15.44 -1.36 9.92
C TRP A 318 -15.03 -2.85 9.98
N LEU A 319 -15.04 -3.52 8.84
CA LEU A 319 -14.69 -4.95 8.78
C LEU A 319 -13.17 -5.15 8.87
N VAL A 320 -12.42 -4.29 8.19
CA VAL A 320 -10.95 -4.35 8.16
C VAL A 320 -10.35 -3.98 9.51
N GLU A 321 -10.76 -2.86 10.06
CA GLU A 321 -10.27 -2.42 11.39
C GLU A 321 -10.87 -3.26 12.52
N GLY A 322 -12.13 -3.69 12.37
CA GLY A 322 -12.77 -4.56 13.35
C GLY A 322 -12.09 -5.92 13.47
N LEU A 323 -11.60 -6.50 12.36
CA LEU A 323 -10.81 -7.75 12.39
C LEU A 323 -9.46 -7.53 13.08
N ALA A 324 -8.76 -6.45 12.74
CA ALA A 324 -7.47 -6.13 13.34
C ALA A 324 -7.61 -5.83 14.84
N GLU A 325 -8.63 -5.08 15.23
CA GLU A 325 -8.93 -4.77 16.62
C GLU A 325 -9.34 -6.02 17.41
N PHE A 326 -10.13 -6.91 16.82
CA PHE A 326 -10.49 -8.20 17.41
C PHE A 326 -9.25 -9.05 17.70
N ALA A 327 -8.29 -9.11 16.78
CA ALA A 327 -7.01 -9.76 16.99
C ALA A 327 -6.14 -9.02 18.02
N GLY A 328 -6.17 -7.69 18.05
CA GLY A 328 -5.49 -6.84 19.02
C GLY A 328 -5.90 -7.15 20.45
N VAL A 329 -7.20 -7.30 20.68
CA VAL A 329 -7.80 -7.64 21.98
C VAL A 329 -7.47 -9.08 22.44
N ASP A 330 -7.20 -10.00 21.49
CA ASP A 330 -6.70 -11.36 21.74
C ASP A 330 -7.51 -12.14 22.82
N GLY A 331 -8.82 -12.24 22.62
CA GLY A 331 -9.71 -13.03 23.48
C GLY A 331 -10.03 -12.43 24.86
N GLN A 332 -9.61 -11.22 25.14
CA GLN A 332 -9.98 -10.53 26.39
C GLN A 332 -11.51 -10.37 26.49
N PRO A 333 -12.09 -10.42 27.71
CA PRO A 333 -13.50 -10.12 27.92
C PRO A 333 -13.85 -8.69 27.46
N VAL A 334 -15.07 -8.51 26.95
CA VAL A 334 -15.54 -7.20 26.42
C VAL A 334 -15.49 -6.10 27.46
N ASP A 335 -15.80 -6.42 28.72
CA ASP A 335 -15.79 -5.47 29.83
C ASP A 335 -14.39 -4.91 30.16
N ARG A 336 -13.34 -5.54 29.63
CA ARG A 336 -11.95 -5.07 29.74
C ARG A 336 -11.44 -4.33 28.50
N TYR A 337 -12.29 -4.16 27.50
CA TYR A 337 -11.90 -3.41 26.30
C TYR A 337 -11.71 -1.92 26.65
N GLU A 338 -10.50 -1.39 26.43
CA GLU A 338 -10.14 -0.03 26.84
C GLU A 338 -11.02 1.04 26.18
N GLY A 339 -11.48 0.83 24.94
CA GLY A 339 -12.34 1.75 24.18
C GLY A 339 -13.84 1.68 24.50
N LEU A 340 -14.27 0.90 25.50
CA LEU A 340 -15.70 0.65 25.74
C LEU A 340 -16.49 1.91 26.12
N ASP A 341 -15.90 2.84 26.84
CA ASP A 341 -16.55 4.10 27.22
C ASP A 341 -16.72 5.04 26.01
N GLU A 342 -15.77 5.03 25.06
CA GLU A 342 -15.85 5.73 23.79
C GLU A 342 -16.95 5.15 22.90
N VAL A 343 -17.08 3.82 22.87
CA VAL A 343 -18.20 3.13 22.20
C VAL A 343 -19.53 3.59 22.79
N ARG A 344 -19.67 3.58 24.11
CA ARG A 344 -20.90 4.01 24.80
C ARG A 344 -21.28 5.44 24.44
N ARG A 345 -20.32 6.37 24.48
CA ARG A 345 -20.53 7.77 24.11
C ARG A 345 -20.96 7.92 22.65
N LEU A 346 -20.25 7.25 21.75
CA LEU A 346 -20.53 7.34 20.31
C LEU A 346 -21.88 6.71 19.98
N ALA A 347 -22.21 5.56 20.55
CA ALA A 347 -23.48 4.85 20.33
C ALA A 347 -24.69 5.61 20.88
N ALA A 348 -24.51 6.36 21.99
CA ALA A 348 -25.58 7.14 22.62
C ALA A 348 -25.98 8.40 21.84
N GLY A 349 -25.10 9.02 21.07
CA GLY A 349 -25.43 10.32 20.47
C GLY A 349 -24.68 10.75 19.22
N GLY A 350 -23.78 9.95 18.67
CA GLY A 350 -22.96 10.37 17.52
C GLY A 350 -22.87 9.38 16.37
N TRP A 351 -23.40 8.18 16.54
CA TRP A 351 -23.39 7.14 15.51
C TRP A 351 -24.77 6.97 14.87
N THR A 352 -24.79 6.96 13.54
CA THR A 352 -26.02 6.79 12.75
C THR A 352 -26.64 5.39 12.86
N GLY A 353 -25.91 4.42 13.42
CA GLY A 353 -26.28 3.01 13.42
C GLY A 353 -25.89 2.28 12.12
N ARG A 354 -25.00 2.86 11.32
CA ARG A 354 -24.51 2.25 10.08
C ARG A 354 -23.05 1.87 10.23
N LEU A 355 -22.74 0.60 9.93
CA LEU A 355 -21.35 0.10 10.00
C LEU A 355 -20.48 0.66 8.86
N ASP A 356 -21.07 0.86 7.69
CA ASP A 356 -20.38 1.39 6.51
C ASP A 356 -20.04 2.90 6.58
N ASP A 357 -20.44 3.58 7.69
CA ASP A 357 -20.21 5.01 7.95
C ASP A 357 -19.31 5.27 9.17
N LEU A 358 -18.52 4.28 9.55
CA LEU A 358 -17.65 4.34 10.76
C LEU A 358 -16.28 4.93 10.49
N SER A 359 -15.81 4.97 9.23
CA SER A 359 -14.47 5.47 8.91
C SER A 359 -14.30 6.91 9.40
N PRO A 360 -13.35 7.18 10.33
CA PRO A 360 -13.14 8.52 10.85
C PRO A 360 -12.44 9.41 9.82
N ALA A 361 -12.73 10.71 9.88
CA ALA A 361 -11.97 11.71 9.13
C ALA A 361 -10.55 11.86 9.73
N ASP A 362 -9.59 12.35 8.92
CA ASP A 362 -8.18 12.50 9.34
C ASP A 362 -8.01 13.44 10.54
N ASP A 363 -8.91 14.39 10.71
CA ASP A 363 -8.94 15.37 11.81
C ASP A 363 -9.97 15.03 12.90
N ALA A 364 -10.54 13.82 12.87
CA ALA A 364 -11.56 13.42 13.85
C ALA A 364 -11.00 13.45 15.29
N PRO A 365 -11.80 13.84 16.27
CA PRO A 365 -11.44 13.78 17.69
C PRO A 365 -11.10 12.35 18.12
N ALA A 366 -10.10 12.20 19.01
CA ALA A 366 -9.58 10.90 19.42
C ALA A 366 -10.65 9.97 20.04
N ASP A 367 -11.60 10.52 20.80
CA ASP A 367 -12.71 9.78 21.39
C ASP A 367 -13.68 9.23 20.33
N ARG A 368 -13.96 9.99 19.26
CA ARG A 368 -14.73 9.51 18.10
C ARG A 368 -14.01 8.40 17.37
N VAL A 369 -12.70 8.55 17.16
CA VAL A 369 -11.86 7.53 16.52
C VAL A 369 -11.90 6.24 17.32
N ALA A 370 -11.61 6.31 18.64
CA ALA A 370 -11.64 5.15 19.54
C ALA A 370 -13.02 4.49 19.56
N GLY A 371 -14.10 5.28 19.59
CA GLY A 371 -15.47 4.77 19.49
C GLY A 371 -15.75 4.05 18.18
N SER A 372 -15.23 4.56 17.04
CA SER A 372 -15.39 3.92 15.72
C SER A 372 -14.66 2.56 15.65
N TYR A 373 -13.43 2.49 16.15
CA TYR A 373 -12.67 1.23 16.28
C TYR A 373 -13.41 0.23 17.16
N GLY A 374 -13.88 0.68 18.33
CA GLY A 374 -14.58 -0.18 19.27
C GLY A 374 -15.92 -0.70 18.74
N ILE A 375 -16.71 0.12 18.02
CA ILE A 375 -17.93 -0.36 17.36
C ILE A 375 -17.59 -1.42 16.29
N SER A 376 -16.53 -1.20 15.52
CA SER A 376 -16.05 -2.15 14.50
C SER A 376 -15.62 -3.47 15.14
N TYR A 377 -14.86 -3.41 16.23
CA TYR A 377 -14.49 -4.57 17.05
C TYR A 377 -15.72 -5.36 17.53
N LEU A 378 -16.69 -4.68 18.13
CA LEU A 378 -17.87 -5.34 18.66
C LEU A 378 -18.74 -5.97 17.57
N ALA A 379 -18.87 -5.33 16.41
CA ALA A 379 -19.56 -5.89 15.27
C ALA A 379 -18.87 -7.17 14.77
N VAL A 380 -17.55 -7.16 14.60
CA VAL A 380 -16.76 -8.34 14.20
C VAL A 380 -16.84 -9.41 15.28
N ARG A 381 -16.69 -9.08 16.55
CA ARG A 381 -16.83 -10.01 17.66
C ARG A 381 -18.19 -10.70 17.65
N HIS A 382 -19.30 -9.96 17.45
CA HIS A 382 -20.63 -10.53 17.36
C HIS A 382 -20.74 -11.58 16.24
N LEU A 383 -20.15 -11.29 15.07
CA LEU A 383 -20.11 -12.24 13.96
C LEU A 383 -19.26 -13.48 14.29
N VAL A 384 -18.11 -13.31 14.95
CA VAL A 384 -17.27 -14.43 15.40
C VAL A 384 -17.97 -15.28 16.44
N ASP A 385 -18.58 -14.65 17.46
CA ASP A 385 -19.31 -15.36 18.53
C ASP A 385 -20.48 -16.18 17.97
N ARG A 386 -21.09 -15.72 16.88
CA ARG A 386 -22.25 -16.37 16.26
C ARG A 386 -21.88 -17.44 15.23
N PHE A 387 -20.87 -17.19 14.41
CA PHE A 387 -20.56 -18.01 13.23
C PHE A 387 -19.18 -18.66 13.26
N GLY A 388 -18.32 -18.25 14.18
CA GLY A 388 -16.93 -18.69 14.26
C GLY A 388 -15.97 -17.87 13.40
N GLN A 389 -14.69 -17.92 13.78
CA GLN A 389 -13.62 -17.14 13.12
C GLN A 389 -13.43 -17.57 11.65
N GLU A 390 -13.54 -18.86 11.34
CA GLU A 390 -13.35 -19.38 9.98
C GLU A 390 -14.32 -18.72 8.99
N ARG A 391 -15.62 -18.68 9.33
CA ARG A 391 -16.64 -18.03 8.50
C ARG A 391 -16.44 -16.52 8.41
N LEU A 392 -15.97 -15.88 9.50
CA LEU A 392 -15.62 -14.46 9.42
C LEU A 392 -14.49 -14.23 8.44
N LEU A 393 -13.45 -15.06 8.41
CA LEU A 393 -12.34 -14.93 7.44
C LEU A 393 -12.80 -15.21 6.00
N ASP A 394 -13.74 -16.15 5.80
CA ASP A 394 -14.36 -16.36 4.48
C ASP A 394 -15.16 -15.13 4.02
N PHE A 395 -15.92 -14.52 4.92
CA PHE A 395 -16.63 -13.27 4.65
C PHE A 395 -15.65 -12.13 4.36
N PHE A 396 -14.60 -11.99 5.15
CA PHE A 396 -13.53 -11.02 4.91
C PHE A 396 -12.88 -11.22 3.53
N ARG A 397 -12.58 -12.46 3.15
CA ARG A 397 -12.03 -12.79 1.82
C ARG A 397 -12.98 -12.33 0.72
N ALA A 398 -14.25 -12.71 0.80
CA ALA A 398 -15.24 -12.34 -0.21
C ALA A 398 -15.38 -10.82 -0.37
N VAL A 399 -15.45 -10.07 0.74
CA VAL A 399 -15.65 -8.60 0.72
C VAL A 399 -14.36 -7.86 0.38
N VAL A 400 -13.24 -8.21 1.02
CA VAL A 400 -12.00 -7.41 0.97
C VAL A 400 -11.08 -7.84 -0.17
N HIS A 401 -10.89 -9.15 -0.40
CA HIS A 401 -10.02 -9.67 -1.45
C HIS A 401 -10.73 -9.76 -2.80
N GLU A 402 -11.93 -10.35 -2.82
CA GLU A 402 -12.70 -10.56 -4.05
C GLU A 402 -13.53 -9.33 -4.44
N ARG A 403 -13.68 -8.36 -3.52
CA ARG A 403 -14.44 -7.10 -3.71
C ARG A 403 -15.91 -7.33 -4.05
N ARG A 404 -16.48 -8.37 -3.48
CA ARG A 404 -17.90 -8.70 -3.62
C ARG A 404 -18.75 -7.75 -2.78
N ALA A 405 -20.00 -7.58 -3.18
CA ALA A 405 -20.96 -6.81 -2.38
C ALA A 405 -21.17 -7.49 -1.02
N VAL A 406 -21.17 -6.68 0.06
CA VAL A 406 -21.35 -7.17 1.44
C VAL A 406 -22.62 -8.03 1.58
N ALA A 407 -23.71 -7.65 0.90
CA ALA A 407 -24.96 -8.38 0.96
C ALA A 407 -24.87 -9.79 0.34
N GLU A 408 -24.21 -9.92 -0.81
CA GLU A 408 -23.99 -11.21 -1.47
C GLU A 408 -23.07 -12.12 -0.65
N ALA A 409 -21.98 -11.55 -0.14
CA ALA A 409 -21.02 -12.27 0.69
C ALA A 409 -21.66 -12.76 2.00
N ALA A 410 -22.51 -11.94 2.63
CA ALA A 410 -23.22 -12.30 3.85
C ALA A 410 -24.18 -13.47 3.64
N GLU A 411 -24.97 -13.44 2.59
CA GLU A 411 -25.93 -14.53 2.26
C GLU A 411 -25.20 -15.84 1.94
N GLU A 412 -24.09 -15.77 1.18
CA GLU A 412 -23.33 -16.97 0.83
C GLU A 412 -22.59 -17.57 2.03
N VAL A 413 -21.91 -16.74 2.83
CA VAL A 413 -21.04 -17.23 3.91
C VAL A 413 -21.82 -17.54 5.17
N PHE A 414 -22.76 -16.67 5.57
CA PHE A 414 -23.50 -16.81 6.82
C PHE A 414 -24.88 -17.45 6.63
N GLY A 415 -25.40 -17.50 5.40
CA GLY A 415 -26.75 -17.99 5.11
C GLY A 415 -27.85 -17.03 5.54
N GLU A 416 -27.54 -15.77 5.77
CA GLU A 416 -28.46 -14.74 6.27
C GLU A 416 -28.36 -13.44 5.48
N PRO A 417 -29.49 -12.73 5.23
CA PRO A 417 -29.47 -11.43 4.56
C PRO A 417 -28.70 -10.39 5.37
N TRP A 418 -27.85 -9.58 4.69
CA TRP A 418 -27.06 -8.56 5.34
C TRP A 418 -27.85 -7.58 6.22
N PRO A 419 -29.04 -7.07 5.85
CA PRO A 419 -29.81 -6.19 6.72
C PRO A 419 -30.10 -6.80 8.10
N ALA A 420 -30.44 -8.09 8.17
CA ALA A 420 -30.70 -8.76 9.44
C ALA A 420 -29.42 -8.92 10.29
N LEU A 421 -28.30 -9.28 9.65
CA LEU A 421 -26.99 -9.37 10.32
C LEU A 421 -26.50 -8.00 10.81
N HIS A 422 -26.66 -6.98 9.98
CA HIS A 422 -26.32 -5.61 10.34
C HIS A 422 -27.11 -5.12 11.56
N ASP A 423 -28.45 -5.32 11.55
CA ASP A 423 -29.30 -4.94 12.67
C ASP A 423 -28.94 -5.70 13.95
N ALA A 424 -28.57 -6.99 13.84
CA ALA A 424 -28.09 -7.79 14.97
C ALA A 424 -26.76 -7.24 15.54
N CYS A 425 -25.81 -6.87 14.68
CA CYS A 425 -24.56 -6.22 15.11
C CYS A 425 -24.84 -4.88 15.83
N VAL A 426 -25.70 -4.04 15.26
CA VAL A 426 -26.08 -2.77 15.84
C VAL A 426 -26.78 -2.96 17.20
N ALA A 427 -27.69 -3.93 17.29
CA ALA A 427 -28.38 -4.26 18.55
C ALA A 427 -27.39 -4.74 19.62
N TYR A 428 -26.41 -5.59 19.25
CA TYR A 428 -25.35 -6.05 20.15
C TYR A 428 -24.53 -4.88 20.69
N VAL A 429 -24.04 -3.98 19.81
CA VAL A 429 -23.27 -2.79 20.20
C VAL A 429 -24.09 -1.91 21.18
N ARG A 430 -25.33 -1.62 20.85
CA ARG A 430 -26.22 -0.80 21.69
C ARG A 430 -26.56 -1.47 23.02
N GLY A 431 -26.67 -2.79 23.06
CA GLY A 431 -26.90 -3.55 24.28
C GLY A 431 -25.77 -3.45 25.30
N LEU A 432 -24.53 -3.22 24.84
CA LEU A 432 -23.35 -3.00 25.70
C LEU A 432 -23.19 -1.52 26.12
N SER A 433 -23.99 -0.63 25.55
CA SER A 433 -23.93 0.81 25.78
C SER A 433 -24.94 1.30 26.82
N GLY A 434 -25.84 0.40 27.31
CA GLY A 434 -26.91 0.67 28.28
C GLY A 434 -26.52 0.44 29.73
#